data_c18cd7eeffdb19550d2b206ae2602a42
#
_entry.id   c18cd7eeffdb19550d2b206ae2602a42
#
_cell.length_a   1.000
_cell.length_b   1.000
_cell.length_c   1.000
_cell.angle_alpha   90.00
_cell.angle_beta   90.00
_cell.angle_gamma   90.00
#
_symmetry.space_group_name_H-M   'P 1'
#
loop_
_entity.id
_entity.type
_entity.pdbx_description
1 polymer ?
#
loop_
_entity_poly.entity_id
_entity_poly.type
_entity_poly.pdbx_seq_one_letter_code
_entity_poly.pdbx_strand_id
1 'polypeptide(L)'
;MHYAAHDLPPGDGACNRAVRVHRAQPTDVVFHQLTSGSTGTPKCIQETHAGIIAHIQSSALANGYHPGDVTLNWLPFDHVVPTLTVHLKDVYLGSRQIHVHPDRILAEPLRWLDML
;
A
#
# COMPACT_ATOMS: atom_id res chain seq x y z
N MET A 1 17.73 -1.85 8.43
CA MET A 1 18.04 -0.42 8.61
C MET A 1 16.87 0.20 9.34
N HIS A 2 17.07 0.65 10.59
CA HIS A 2 16.06 1.43 11.29
C HIS A 2 16.30 2.89 10.96
N TYR A 3 15.40 3.51 10.20
CA TYR A 3 15.37 4.97 10.12
C TYR A 3 14.66 5.47 11.38
N ALA A 4 15.42 6.02 12.32
CA ALA A 4 14.84 6.73 13.44
C ALA A 4 14.40 8.11 12.95
N ALA A 5 13.24 8.58 13.42
CA ALA A 5 12.64 9.86 13.01
C ALA A 5 13.51 11.11 13.33
N HIS A 6 14.67 10.94 13.95
CA HIS A 6 15.60 12.02 14.35
C HIS A 6 16.70 12.32 13.31
N ASP A 7 16.78 11.53 12.22
CA ASP A 7 17.84 11.70 11.21
C ASP A 7 17.43 12.67 10.09
N LEU A 8 16.26 13.29 10.20
CA LEU A 8 15.88 14.36 9.30
C LEU A 8 16.56 15.67 9.76
N PRO A 9 17.29 16.38 8.89
CA PRO A 9 17.85 17.67 9.22
C PRO A 9 16.70 18.61 9.64
N PRO A 10 16.94 19.51 10.61
CA PRO A 10 15.94 20.51 10.98
C PRO A 10 15.57 21.27 9.71
N GLY A 11 14.29 21.19 9.33
CA GLY A 11 13.78 21.92 8.19
C GLY A 11 13.97 23.41 8.45
N ASP A 12 14.74 24.07 7.60
CA ASP A 12 14.84 25.52 7.59
C ASP A 12 13.43 26.04 7.40
N GLY A 13 12.88 26.69 8.41
CA GLY A 13 11.50 27.16 8.50
C GLY A 13 11.06 28.18 7.44
N ALA A 14 11.63 28.12 6.24
CA ALA A 14 11.43 29.08 5.14
C ALA A 14 10.73 28.50 3.91
N CYS A 15 10.18 27.27 3.94
CA CYS A 15 9.41 26.78 2.78
C CYS A 15 7.91 27.04 2.94
N ASN A 16 7.53 28.31 3.05
CA ASN A 16 6.14 28.74 2.90
C ASN A 16 5.78 28.92 1.40
N ARG A 17 6.32 28.07 0.55
CA ARG A 17 5.85 27.90 -0.82
C ARG A 17 4.55 27.12 -0.74
N ALA A 18 3.44 27.77 -1.05
CA ALA A 18 2.17 27.10 -1.28
C ALA A 18 2.39 25.97 -2.31
N VAL A 19 2.55 24.75 -1.83
CA VAL A 19 2.69 23.56 -2.70
C VAL A 19 1.36 23.43 -3.42
N ARG A 20 1.36 23.61 -4.74
CA ARG A 20 0.19 23.33 -5.56
C ARG A 20 -0.02 21.80 -5.55
N VAL A 21 -0.95 21.36 -4.75
CA VAL A 21 -1.37 19.95 -4.75
C VAL A 21 -2.13 19.69 -6.05
N HIS A 22 -1.69 18.68 -6.80
CA HIS A 22 -2.42 18.22 -7.98
C HIS A 22 -3.80 17.70 -7.55
N ARG A 23 -4.85 18.15 -8.24
CA ARG A 23 -6.21 17.61 -8.05
C ARG A 23 -6.34 16.37 -8.93
N ALA A 24 -6.16 15.20 -8.33
CA ALA A 24 -6.25 13.93 -9.01
C ALA A 24 -7.63 13.74 -9.68
N GLN A 25 -7.60 13.26 -10.90
CA GLN A 25 -8.78 12.85 -11.66
C GLN A 25 -8.94 11.32 -11.60
N PRO A 26 -10.15 10.79 -11.72
CA PRO A 26 -10.38 9.35 -11.70
C PRO A 26 -9.55 8.56 -12.72
N THR A 27 -9.24 9.18 -13.86
CA THR A 27 -8.45 8.59 -14.95
C THR A 27 -6.94 8.73 -14.79
N ASP A 28 -6.48 9.52 -13.80
CA ASP A 28 -5.04 9.68 -13.58
C ASP A 28 -4.41 8.36 -13.15
N VAL A 29 -3.25 8.07 -13.74
CA VAL A 29 -2.47 6.87 -13.40
C VAL A 29 -1.76 7.11 -12.08
N VAL A 30 -1.98 6.22 -11.12
CA VAL A 30 -1.35 6.24 -9.80
C VAL A 30 0.02 5.60 -9.86
N PHE A 31 0.10 4.42 -10.48
CA PHE A 31 1.36 3.70 -10.69
C PHE A 31 1.27 2.74 -11.88
N HIS A 32 2.44 2.31 -12.34
CA HIS A 32 2.59 1.31 -13.37
C HIS A 32 3.08 0.00 -12.76
N GLN A 33 2.41 -1.09 -13.10
CA GLN A 33 2.81 -2.43 -12.67
C GLN A 33 3.37 -3.22 -13.83
N LEU A 34 4.57 -3.76 -13.66
CA LEU A 34 5.15 -4.71 -14.60
C LEU A 34 4.74 -6.13 -14.23
N THR A 35 4.27 -6.89 -15.21
CA THR A 35 3.97 -8.31 -15.05
C THR A 35 4.87 -9.13 -15.97
N SER A 36 5.24 -10.34 -15.57
CA SER A 36 6.12 -11.21 -16.36
C SER A 36 5.49 -11.70 -17.69
N GLY A 37 4.19 -11.49 -17.89
CA GLY A 37 3.47 -11.95 -19.08
C GLY A 37 3.60 -13.46 -19.32
N SER A 38 2.52 -14.16 -19.55
CA SER A 38 2.53 -15.62 -19.87
C SER A 38 3.28 -15.97 -21.15
N THR A 39 3.53 -14.98 -22.01
CA THR A 39 4.24 -15.10 -23.31
C THR A 39 5.72 -14.70 -23.22
N GLY A 40 6.25 -14.44 -22.02
CA GLY A 40 7.63 -13.98 -21.81
C GLY A 40 7.86 -12.49 -22.12
N THR A 41 6.89 -11.79 -22.68
CA THR A 41 6.98 -10.34 -22.89
C THR A 41 6.37 -9.61 -21.69
N PRO A 42 7.15 -8.78 -20.96
CA PRO A 42 6.61 -8.00 -19.85
C PRO A 42 5.47 -7.09 -20.31
N LYS A 43 4.39 -7.05 -19.53
CA LYS A 43 3.29 -6.11 -19.74
C LYS A 43 3.32 -5.04 -18.67
N CYS A 44 3.06 -3.81 -19.09
CA CYS A 44 2.90 -2.67 -18.18
C CYS A 44 1.40 -2.40 -18.00
N ILE A 45 0.90 -2.61 -16.80
CA ILE A 45 -0.49 -2.31 -16.43
C ILE A 45 -0.50 -0.93 -15.80
N GLN A 46 -1.43 -0.09 -16.24
CA GLN A 46 -1.67 1.24 -15.65
C GLN A 46 -2.77 1.15 -14.63
N GLU A 47 -2.43 1.40 -13.37
CA GLU A 47 -3.40 1.45 -12.29
C GLU A 47 -3.87 2.89 -12.09
N THR A 48 -5.16 3.12 -12.36
CA THR A 48 -5.79 4.45 -12.22
C THR A 48 -6.50 4.59 -10.87
N HIS A 49 -6.75 5.83 -10.43
CA HIS A 49 -7.54 6.08 -9.23
C HIS A 49 -8.90 5.38 -9.29
N ALA A 50 -9.63 5.49 -10.40
CA ALA A 50 -10.93 4.84 -10.55
C ALA A 50 -10.83 3.31 -10.47
N GLY A 51 -9.83 2.71 -11.12
CA GLY A 51 -9.60 1.26 -11.11
C GLY A 51 -9.30 0.74 -9.71
N ILE A 52 -8.39 1.40 -9.00
CA ILE A 52 -8.02 1.05 -7.62
C ILE A 52 -9.22 1.16 -6.68
N ILE A 53 -9.96 2.28 -6.74
CA ILE A 53 -11.14 2.49 -5.89
C ILE A 53 -12.23 1.45 -6.16
N ALA A 54 -12.53 1.17 -7.45
CA ALA A 54 -13.52 0.16 -7.82
C ALA A 54 -13.12 -1.23 -7.33
N HIS A 55 -11.84 -1.60 -7.45
CA HIS A 55 -11.31 -2.86 -6.91
C HIS A 55 -11.50 -2.95 -5.39
N ILE A 56 -11.13 -1.89 -4.66
CA ILE A 56 -11.24 -1.86 -3.20
C ILE A 56 -12.71 -1.96 -2.76
N GLN A 57 -13.60 -1.19 -3.37
CA GLN A 57 -15.03 -1.21 -3.04
C GLN A 57 -15.64 -2.59 -3.28
N SER A 58 -15.33 -3.20 -4.43
CA SER A 58 -15.82 -4.55 -4.75
C SER A 58 -15.28 -5.60 -3.76
N SER A 59 -14.00 -5.52 -3.43
CA SER A 59 -13.36 -6.42 -2.45
C SER A 59 -13.93 -6.23 -1.05
N ALA A 60 -14.18 -4.97 -0.63
CA ALA A 60 -14.75 -4.67 0.67
C ALA A 60 -16.17 -5.23 0.80
N LEU A 61 -16.98 -5.04 -0.24
CA LEU A 61 -18.34 -5.59 -0.28
C LEU A 61 -18.34 -7.13 -0.23
N ALA A 62 -17.48 -7.77 -1.03
CA ALA A 62 -17.44 -9.23 -1.15
C ALA A 62 -16.91 -9.92 0.12
N ASN A 63 -15.96 -9.30 0.83
CA ASN A 63 -15.30 -9.88 2.01
C ASN A 63 -15.76 -9.27 3.34
N GLY A 64 -16.61 -8.25 3.32
CA GLY A 64 -17.10 -7.58 4.53
C GLY A 64 -16.05 -6.70 5.22
N TYR A 65 -15.07 -6.16 4.48
CA TYR A 65 -14.07 -5.27 5.07
C TYR A 65 -14.67 -3.92 5.46
N HIS A 66 -14.25 -3.37 6.60
CA HIS A 66 -14.73 -2.09 7.10
C HIS A 66 -13.65 -1.33 7.91
N PRO A 67 -13.89 -0.04 8.24
CA PRO A 67 -12.91 0.82 8.91
C PRO A 67 -12.41 0.33 10.27
N GLY A 68 -13.20 -0.51 10.96
CA GLY A 68 -12.81 -1.08 12.25
C GLY A 68 -11.79 -2.22 12.19
N ASP A 69 -11.47 -2.69 10.98
CA ASP A 69 -10.56 -3.83 10.81
C ASP A 69 -9.12 -3.45 11.13
N VAL A 70 -8.37 -4.46 11.55
CA VAL A 70 -6.92 -4.38 11.72
C VAL A 70 -6.29 -5.39 10.79
N THR A 71 -5.45 -4.91 9.88
CA THR A 71 -4.72 -5.77 8.93
C THR A 71 -3.28 -5.94 9.37
N LEU A 72 -2.82 -7.19 9.46
CA LEU A 72 -1.41 -7.51 9.62
C LEU A 72 -0.83 -7.96 8.27
N ASN A 73 0.19 -7.26 7.80
CA ASN A 73 0.90 -7.58 6.57
C ASN A 73 2.39 -7.85 6.83
N TRP A 74 2.88 -8.94 6.29
CA TRP A 74 4.30 -9.29 6.29
C TRP A 74 4.85 -9.50 4.87
N LEU A 75 3.99 -9.39 3.85
CA LEU A 75 4.42 -9.47 2.44
C LEU A 75 5.16 -8.20 2.04
N PRO A 76 6.26 -8.32 1.27
CA PRO A 76 7.01 -7.16 0.81
C PRO A 76 6.22 -6.37 -0.23
N PHE A 77 6.38 -5.03 -0.23
CA PHE A 77 5.66 -4.09 -1.11
C PHE A 77 6.20 -3.99 -2.54
N ASP A 78 7.18 -4.79 -2.90
CA ASP A 78 7.65 -4.94 -4.29
C ASP A 78 6.68 -5.74 -5.17
N HIS A 79 5.62 -6.30 -4.57
CA HIS A 79 4.54 -7.00 -5.25
C HIS A 79 3.22 -6.23 -5.16
N VAL A 80 2.37 -6.34 -6.21
CA VAL A 80 1.08 -5.63 -6.28
C VAL A 80 0.10 -6.06 -5.19
N VAL A 81 0.10 -7.34 -4.82
CA VAL A 81 -0.88 -7.88 -3.86
C VAL A 81 -0.83 -7.09 -2.54
N PRO A 82 0.29 -7.02 -1.80
CA PRO A 82 0.31 -6.25 -0.55
C PRO A 82 0.08 -4.75 -0.78
N THR A 83 0.48 -4.20 -1.91
CA THR A 83 0.27 -2.79 -2.22
C THR A 83 -1.21 -2.48 -2.44
N LEU A 84 -1.88 -3.22 -3.32
CA LEU A 84 -3.26 -2.95 -3.72
C LEU A 84 -4.27 -3.50 -2.72
N THR A 85 -4.15 -4.80 -2.37
CA THR A 85 -5.17 -5.51 -1.58
C THR A 85 -5.03 -5.33 -0.07
N VAL A 86 -3.87 -4.84 0.40
CA VAL A 86 -3.63 -4.53 1.80
C VAL A 86 -3.51 -3.02 2.00
N HIS A 87 -2.40 -2.44 1.54
CA HIS A 87 -2.06 -1.06 1.88
C HIS A 87 -3.08 -0.04 1.37
N LEU A 88 -3.32 0.00 0.06
CA LEU A 88 -4.26 0.97 -0.53
C LEU A 88 -5.70 0.72 -0.09
N LYS A 89 -6.09 -0.55 0.09
CA LYS A 89 -7.39 -0.91 0.66
C LYS A 89 -7.57 -0.29 2.05
N ASP A 90 -6.61 -0.50 2.94
CA ASP A 90 -6.73 -0.02 4.31
C ASP A 90 -6.65 1.50 4.41
N VAL A 91 -5.83 2.15 3.56
CA VAL A 91 -5.80 3.62 3.44
C VAL A 91 -7.17 4.15 3.00
N TYR A 92 -7.79 3.53 2.00
CA TYR A 92 -9.10 3.95 1.51
C TYR A 92 -10.20 3.73 2.54
N LEU A 93 -10.20 2.61 3.24
CA LEU A 93 -11.21 2.28 4.26
C LEU A 93 -10.96 3.02 5.59
N GLY A 94 -9.75 3.53 5.83
CA GLY A 94 -9.34 4.09 7.12
C GLY A 94 -9.07 3.03 8.18
N SER A 95 -8.74 1.80 7.76
CA SER A 95 -8.44 0.68 8.65
C SER A 95 -7.03 0.78 9.22
N ARG A 96 -6.79 0.15 10.37
CA ARG A 96 -5.47 0.10 10.99
C ARG A 96 -4.57 -0.92 10.29
N GLN A 97 -3.31 -0.53 10.02
CA GLN A 97 -2.31 -1.41 9.41
C GLN A 97 -1.17 -1.71 10.38
N ILE A 98 -0.73 -2.95 10.39
CA ILE A 98 0.48 -3.42 11.07
C ILE A 98 1.36 -4.09 10.02
N HIS A 99 2.57 -3.55 9.81
CA HIS A 99 3.54 -4.11 8.87
C HIS A 99 4.68 -4.75 9.63
N VAL A 100 4.96 -6.02 9.33
CA VAL A 100 6.01 -6.82 9.96
C VAL A 100 7.05 -7.18 8.90
N HIS A 101 8.32 -7.07 9.25
CA HIS A 101 9.39 -7.46 8.31
C HIS A 101 9.30 -8.96 7.99
N PRO A 102 9.38 -9.38 6.72
CA PRO A 102 9.27 -10.79 6.30
C PRO A 102 10.17 -11.73 7.08
N ASP A 103 11.42 -11.35 7.37
CA ASP A 103 12.39 -12.19 8.07
C ASP A 103 11.89 -12.65 9.45
N ARG A 104 11.07 -11.84 10.13
CA ARG A 104 10.50 -12.21 11.43
C ARG A 104 9.51 -13.36 11.31
N ILE A 105 8.75 -13.38 10.22
CA ILE A 105 7.76 -14.44 9.97
C ILE A 105 8.44 -15.68 9.38
N LEU A 106 9.46 -15.49 8.52
CA LEU A 106 10.22 -16.60 7.96
C LEU A 106 11.04 -17.34 9.03
N ALA A 107 11.57 -16.63 10.03
CA ALA A 107 12.29 -17.24 11.15
C ALA A 107 11.36 -18.04 12.08
N GLU A 108 10.15 -17.55 12.32
CA GLU A 108 9.14 -18.16 13.19
C GLU A 108 7.75 -18.08 12.52
N PRO A 109 7.39 -19.03 11.64
CA PRO A 109 6.19 -18.92 10.80
C PRO A 109 4.86 -18.79 11.56
N LEU A 110 4.76 -19.26 12.79
CA LEU A 110 3.53 -19.14 13.59
C LEU A 110 3.43 -17.82 14.36
N ARG A 111 4.50 -17.04 14.38
CA ARG A 111 4.54 -15.78 15.15
C ARG A 111 3.51 -14.75 14.69
N TRP A 112 3.08 -14.79 13.44
CA TRP A 112 2.04 -13.87 12.97
C TRP A 112 0.69 -14.12 13.66
N LEU A 113 0.42 -15.36 14.10
CA LEU A 113 -0.80 -15.69 14.86
C LEU A 113 -0.78 -15.06 16.25
N ASP A 114 0.41 -14.91 16.85
CA ASP A 114 0.56 -14.27 18.16
C ASP A 114 0.41 -12.74 18.10
N MET A 115 0.38 -12.17 16.89
CA MET A 115 0.29 -10.73 16.66
C MET A 115 -1.15 -10.26 16.31
N LEU A 116 -2.07 -11.22 16.09
CA LEU A 116 -3.48 -10.96 15.83
C LEU A 116 -4.27 -10.84 17.14
#